data_bb9e35a052969a68b7401d40a560f4ac
#
_entry.id   bb9e35a052969a68b7401d40a560f4ac
#
_cell.length_a   1.000
_cell.length_b   1.000
_cell.length_c   1.000
_cell.angle_alpha   90.00
_cell.angle_beta   90.00
_cell.angle_gamma   90.00
#
_symmetry.space_group_name_H-M   'P 1'
#
loop_
_entity.id
_entity.type
_entity.pdbx_description
1 polymer ?
#
loop_
_entity_poly.entity_id
_entity_poly.type
_entity_poly.pdbx_seq_one_letter_code
_entity_poly.pdbx_strand_id
1 'polypeptide(L)'
;MTKRELLSQVSALETEYSAVLAASSGAADPVAHLQAVDSKESELKAVREQLAAVEALEARAKANVTREPARVTSDNEAKRPFRNVGEQLAAIAYAMSPRGSFANLGGVVDKRLYEQHLTATGANAAVPADGAFAIGTEFSTALLAKARETSRIYSLAQMIPIGEGNDSIELPYVDETSRANGQRWGGVQAYWTGEADAPTPTKPKLSRHELRLESLKCLHYATERLLRNAPAFATLIENAFGSEIAFRLDDAVWRGDGVGKPLGFSIQNYGAALMVQVAKKTGQTAATFVIENATAMLSRLYVENNDRVFWFLNRDCIGQLPLMTVGQQPVFLPNNNASASPYYGTLFGYPIVIVEQAETLGTAGDVVLANMSKYVTIEQDGLRAAQSMHVRFIFDEMTFKWSIDTNGQSVVKTPITPYRGTAALSPFVTTAARA
;
A
#
# COMPACT_ATOMS: atom_id res chain seq x y z
N MET A 1 4.58 -23.10 60.51
CA MET A 1 4.02 -22.07 61.40
C MET A 1 3.34 -20.98 60.57
N THR A 2 2.19 -20.57 60.92
CA THR A 2 1.48 -19.45 60.25
C THR A 2 2.06 -18.11 60.72
N LYS A 3 1.96 -17.07 59.93
CA LYS A 3 2.39 -15.70 60.28
C LYS A 3 1.82 -15.25 61.63
N ARG A 4 0.58 -15.64 61.90
CA ARG A 4 -0.12 -15.28 63.15
C ARG A 4 0.47 -15.99 64.38
N GLU A 5 0.94 -17.23 64.22
CA GLU A 5 1.63 -17.96 65.26
C GLU A 5 3.01 -17.37 65.55
N LEU A 6 3.75 -16.99 64.50
CA LEU A 6 5.07 -16.35 64.63
C LEU A 6 4.98 -14.99 65.33
N LEU A 7 3.99 -14.19 64.98
CA LEU A 7 3.72 -12.90 65.66
C LEU A 7 3.37 -13.09 67.14
N SER A 8 2.57 -14.10 67.50
CA SER A 8 2.26 -14.40 68.89
C SER A 8 3.49 -14.89 69.66
N GLN A 9 4.39 -15.65 69.04
CA GLN A 9 5.66 -16.07 69.60
C GLN A 9 6.65 -14.92 69.81
N VAL A 10 6.76 -14.00 68.86
CA VAL A 10 7.58 -12.81 69.02
C VAL A 10 7.09 -11.97 70.19
N SER A 11 5.78 -11.71 70.32
CA SER A 11 5.23 -10.94 71.44
C SER A 11 5.41 -11.63 72.81
N ALA A 12 5.34 -12.97 72.84
CA ALA A 12 5.61 -13.75 74.08
C ALA A 12 7.09 -13.68 74.47
N LEU A 13 7.99 -13.85 73.51
CA LEU A 13 9.43 -13.78 73.76
C LEU A 13 9.91 -12.36 74.11
N GLU A 14 9.28 -11.34 73.55
CA GLU A 14 9.55 -9.91 73.91
C GLU A 14 9.13 -9.60 75.35
N THR A 15 7.98 -10.18 75.83
CA THR A 15 7.60 -10.06 77.21
C THR A 15 8.52 -10.83 78.15
N GLU A 16 8.95 -12.02 77.80
CA GLU A 16 9.94 -12.78 78.54
C GLU A 16 11.29 -12.11 78.59
N TYR A 17 11.80 -11.59 77.49
CA TYR A 17 13.05 -10.83 77.39
C TYR A 17 13.01 -9.56 78.28
N SER A 18 11.91 -8.84 78.22
CA SER A 18 11.73 -7.67 79.08
C SER A 18 11.67 -7.99 80.58
N ALA A 19 11.06 -9.17 80.93
CA ALA A 19 11.03 -9.65 82.32
C ALA A 19 12.42 -10.05 82.83
N VAL A 20 13.21 -10.73 81.98
CA VAL A 20 14.60 -11.09 82.29
C VAL A 20 15.46 -9.84 82.45
N LEU A 21 15.33 -8.86 81.59
CA LEU A 21 16.03 -7.56 81.71
C LEU A 21 15.64 -6.82 82.99
N ALA A 22 14.37 -6.81 83.39
CA ALA A 22 13.90 -6.15 84.62
C ALA A 22 14.40 -6.83 85.90
N ALA A 23 14.67 -8.15 85.81
CA ALA A 23 15.23 -8.93 86.95
C ALA A 23 16.72 -8.64 87.21
N SER A 24 17.40 -7.88 86.34
CA SER A 24 18.82 -7.53 86.44
C SER A 24 19.25 -6.76 87.68
N SER A 25 18.33 -6.08 88.36
CA SER A 25 18.61 -5.24 89.53
C SER A 25 18.75 -6.02 90.85
N GLY A 26 18.59 -7.35 90.87
CA GLY A 26 18.63 -8.18 92.08
C GLY A 26 19.29 -9.58 91.91
N ALA A 27 19.96 -9.81 90.78
CA ALA A 27 20.54 -11.13 90.49
C ALA A 27 21.77 -11.45 91.32
N ALA A 28 21.75 -12.59 92.00
CA ALA A 28 22.82 -13.06 92.90
C ALA A 28 24.08 -13.58 92.10
N ASP A 29 23.90 -13.84 90.76
CA ASP A 29 24.97 -14.28 89.87
C ASP A 29 24.90 -13.55 88.52
N PRO A 30 25.79 -12.54 88.27
CA PRO A 30 25.70 -11.69 87.08
C PRO A 30 26.06 -12.41 85.77
N VAL A 31 26.86 -13.50 85.84
CA VAL A 31 27.25 -14.25 84.63
C VAL A 31 26.12 -15.11 84.12
N ALA A 32 25.41 -15.80 85.04
CA ALA A 32 24.26 -16.59 84.66
C ALA A 32 23.12 -15.77 84.08
N HIS A 33 22.96 -14.52 84.60
CA HIS A 33 21.95 -13.59 84.09
C HIS A 33 22.30 -13.09 82.68
N LEU A 34 23.58 -12.76 82.37
CA LEU A 34 24.01 -12.41 81.01
C LEU A 34 23.79 -13.53 80.02
N GLN A 35 24.08 -14.76 80.39
CA GLN A 35 23.84 -15.95 79.56
C GLN A 35 22.35 -16.15 79.27
N ALA A 36 21.46 -15.87 80.24
CA ALA A 36 20.01 -15.93 80.03
C ALA A 36 19.49 -14.82 79.12
N VAL A 37 20.06 -13.64 79.16
CA VAL A 37 19.76 -12.50 78.27
C VAL A 37 20.20 -12.83 76.83
N ASP A 38 21.43 -13.28 76.66
CA ASP A 38 22.00 -13.64 75.35
C ASP A 38 21.23 -14.84 74.68
N SER A 39 20.78 -15.82 75.49
CA SER A 39 19.99 -16.93 74.97
C SER A 39 18.61 -16.48 74.49
N LYS A 40 17.94 -15.61 75.20
CA LYS A 40 16.64 -15.07 74.82
C LYS A 40 16.73 -14.10 73.65
N GLU A 41 17.78 -13.31 73.56
CA GLU A 41 18.07 -12.44 72.41
C GLU A 41 18.28 -13.28 71.13
N SER A 42 19.06 -14.39 71.22
CA SER A 42 19.26 -15.30 70.10
C SER A 42 17.97 -15.98 69.63
N GLU A 43 17.11 -16.44 70.54
CA GLU A 43 15.81 -17.01 70.27
C GLU A 43 14.89 -15.99 69.56
N LEU A 44 14.82 -14.77 70.07
CA LEU A 44 14.03 -13.68 69.51
C LEU A 44 14.52 -13.29 68.10
N LYS A 45 15.83 -13.25 67.89
CA LYS A 45 16.40 -12.98 66.58
C LYS A 45 16.03 -14.09 65.58
N ALA A 46 16.13 -15.36 65.96
CA ALA A 46 15.79 -16.51 65.10
C ALA A 46 14.30 -16.48 64.68
N VAL A 47 13.38 -16.17 65.58
CA VAL A 47 11.94 -16.08 65.26
C VAL A 47 11.61 -14.87 64.37
N ARG A 48 12.31 -13.73 64.60
CA ARG A 48 12.18 -12.56 63.71
C ARG A 48 12.71 -12.82 62.31
N GLU A 49 13.79 -13.57 62.14
CA GLU A 49 14.28 -13.97 60.83
C GLU A 49 13.30 -14.90 60.10
N GLN A 50 12.67 -15.84 60.82
CA GLN A 50 11.60 -16.67 60.27
C GLN A 50 10.38 -15.85 59.85
N LEU A 51 9.98 -14.88 60.63
CA LEU A 51 8.85 -13.97 60.32
C LEU A 51 9.18 -13.14 59.07
N ALA A 52 10.38 -12.59 58.98
CA ALA A 52 10.82 -11.85 57.81
C ALA A 52 10.86 -12.72 56.53
N ALA A 53 11.27 -14.00 56.67
CA ALA A 53 11.25 -14.95 55.53
C ALA A 53 9.81 -15.24 55.07
N VAL A 54 8.86 -15.42 55.98
CA VAL A 54 7.43 -15.62 55.66
C VAL A 54 6.84 -14.38 55.02
N GLU A 55 7.16 -13.18 55.51
CA GLU A 55 6.70 -11.91 54.90
C GLU A 55 7.29 -11.71 53.52
N ALA A 56 8.55 -12.07 53.29
CA ALA A 56 9.18 -12.03 51.97
C ALA A 56 8.52 -13.04 51.01
N LEU A 57 8.15 -14.22 51.45
CA LEU A 57 7.41 -15.20 50.67
C LEU A 57 5.98 -14.73 50.34
N GLU A 58 5.26 -14.14 51.32
CA GLU A 58 3.94 -13.55 51.08
C GLU A 58 4.01 -12.35 50.13
N ALA A 59 5.04 -11.50 50.21
CA ALA A 59 5.29 -10.40 49.29
C ALA A 59 5.59 -10.91 47.89
N ARG A 60 6.39 -11.98 47.75
CA ARG A 60 6.66 -12.66 46.47
C ARG A 60 5.40 -13.32 45.91
N ALA A 61 4.58 -13.96 46.75
CA ALA A 61 3.31 -14.54 46.35
C ALA A 61 2.33 -13.46 45.87
N LYS A 62 2.22 -12.36 46.58
CA LYS A 62 1.42 -11.20 46.17
C LYS A 62 1.96 -10.57 44.87
N ALA A 63 3.27 -10.46 44.71
CA ALA A 63 3.89 -9.99 43.45
C ALA A 63 3.69 -10.96 42.28
N ASN A 64 3.62 -12.28 42.52
CA ASN A 64 3.30 -13.29 41.54
C ASN A 64 1.79 -13.37 41.21
N VAL A 65 0.92 -13.08 42.16
CA VAL A 65 -0.54 -12.95 41.92
C VAL A 65 -0.87 -11.67 41.14
N THR A 66 -0.04 -10.62 41.26
CA THR A 66 -0.12 -9.44 40.37
C THR A 66 0.55 -9.66 39.02
N ARG A 67 1.22 -10.81 38.78
CA ARG A 67 1.57 -11.33 37.47
C ARG A 67 0.57 -12.42 37.02
N GLU A 68 -0.70 -12.14 37.06
CA GLU A 68 -1.57 -12.66 36.01
C GLU A 68 -0.99 -12.20 34.68
N PRO A 69 -0.94 -13.09 33.64
CA PRO A 69 -0.58 -12.62 32.32
C PRO A 69 -1.49 -11.44 32.06
N ALA A 70 -0.92 -10.27 31.83
CA ALA A 70 -1.61 -9.01 31.78
C ALA A 70 -2.89 -9.18 30.96
N ARG A 71 -3.99 -9.38 31.62
CA ARG A 71 -5.32 -9.13 31.10
C ARG A 71 -5.39 -7.63 31.00
N VAL A 72 -4.72 -7.11 29.94
CA VAL A 72 -4.77 -5.71 29.61
C VAL A 72 -6.17 -5.46 29.10
N THR A 73 -7.08 -5.30 30.03
CA THR A 73 -8.38 -4.67 29.83
C THR A 73 -8.19 -3.18 30.05
N SER A 74 -7.28 -2.55 29.34
CA SER A 74 -7.32 -1.12 29.21
C SER A 74 -8.03 -0.81 27.90
N ASP A 75 -9.02 0.07 27.95
CA ASP A 75 -9.68 0.64 26.78
C ASP A 75 -8.69 1.24 25.74
N ASN A 76 -7.43 1.38 26.10
CA ASN A 76 -6.34 1.79 25.24
C ASN A 76 -5.81 0.70 24.31
N GLU A 77 -6.01 -0.60 24.57
CA GLU A 77 -5.58 -1.64 23.63
C GLU A 77 -6.52 -1.82 22.45
N ALA A 78 -7.81 -1.62 22.67
CA ALA A 78 -8.80 -1.63 21.60
C ALA A 78 -8.54 -0.52 20.56
N LYS A 79 -7.90 0.58 20.97
CA LYS A 79 -7.57 1.72 20.08
C LYS A 79 -6.20 1.61 19.40
N ARG A 80 -5.39 0.59 19.69
CA ARG A 80 -4.11 0.40 19.01
C ARG A 80 -4.34 -0.33 17.69
N PRO A 81 -3.86 0.20 16.55
CA PRO A 81 -3.95 -0.51 15.29
C PRO A 81 -3.15 -1.82 15.33
N PHE A 82 -3.49 -2.77 14.47
CA PHE A 82 -2.68 -3.97 14.28
C PHE A 82 -1.32 -3.58 13.71
N ARG A 83 -0.25 -4.24 14.14
CA ARG A 83 1.11 -3.92 13.70
C ARG A 83 1.38 -4.32 12.25
N ASN A 84 0.72 -5.38 11.80
CA ASN A 84 0.84 -5.87 10.42
C ASN A 84 -0.38 -6.74 10.07
N VAL A 85 -0.55 -7.00 8.76
CA VAL A 85 -1.62 -7.84 8.20
C VAL A 85 -1.65 -9.23 8.84
N GLY A 86 -0.48 -9.82 9.12
CA GLY A 86 -0.39 -11.13 9.73
C GLY A 86 -0.96 -11.18 11.13
N GLU A 87 -0.75 -10.16 11.95
CA GLU A 87 -1.34 -10.06 13.29
C GLU A 87 -2.87 -9.98 13.20
N GLN A 88 -3.39 -9.18 12.28
CA GLN A 88 -4.83 -9.08 12.05
C GLN A 88 -5.43 -10.38 11.53
N LEU A 89 -4.81 -11.02 10.53
CA LEU A 89 -5.26 -12.30 9.99
C LEU A 89 -5.23 -13.41 11.04
N ALA A 90 -4.22 -13.43 11.91
CA ALA A 90 -4.15 -14.37 13.02
C ALA A 90 -5.26 -14.14 14.04
N ALA A 91 -5.57 -12.87 14.38
CA ALA A 91 -6.67 -12.52 15.29
C ALA A 91 -8.03 -12.94 14.71
N ILE A 92 -8.24 -12.77 13.41
CA ILE A 92 -9.44 -13.20 12.70
C ILE A 92 -9.56 -14.74 12.69
N ALA A 93 -8.48 -15.44 12.31
CA ALA A 93 -8.46 -16.89 12.29
C ALA A 93 -8.73 -17.49 13.68
N TYR A 94 -8.18 -16.87 14.74
CA TYR A 94 -8.46 -17.27 16.13
C TYR A 94 -9.92 -17.02 16.51
N ALA A 95 -10.48 -15.88 16.17
CA ALA A 95 -11.88 -15.53 16.45
C ALA A 95 -12.86 -16.50 15.77
N MET A 96 -12.54 -17.00 14.59
CA MET A 96 -13.36 -17.91 13.79
C MET A 96 -13.13 -19.39 14.13
N SER A 97 -12.07 -19.74 14.86
CA SER A 97 -11.79 -21.13 15.22
C SER A 97 -12.77 -21.66 16.29
N PRO A 98 -13.03 -22.98 16.35
CA PRO A 98 -13.87 -23.59 17.39
C PRO A 98 -13.34 -23.38 18.83
N ARG A 99 -12.07 -23.02 18.97
CA ARG A 99 -11.42 -22.64 20.24
C ARG A 99 -11.54 -21.14 20.52
N GLY A 100 -11.92 -20.35 19.54
CA GLY A 100 -12.26 -18.95 19.69
C GLY A 100 -13.62 -18.78 20.37
N SER A 101 -13.89 -17.64 20.86
CA SER A 101 -14.90 -17.30 21.88
C SER A 101 -16.36 -17.50 21.52
N PHE A 102 -16.71 -17.82 20.30
CA PHE A 102 -18.13 -17.99 19.94
C PHE A 102 -18.69 -19.36 20.34
N ALA A 103 -17.83 -20.36 20.53
CA ALA A 103 -18.23 -21.71 20.90
C ALA A 103 -18.19 -22.00 22.41
N ASN A 104 -17.42 -21.27 23.20
CA ASN A 104 -17.25 -21.48 24.62
C ASN A 104 -16.98 -20.19 25.40
N LEU A 105 -17.77 -19.99 26.44
CA LEU A 105 -17.84 -18.94 27.44
C LEU A 105 -16.50 -18.50 28.07
N GLY A 106 -15.49 -18.08 27.35
CA GLY A 106 -14.25 -17.63 27.99
C GLY A 106 -13.12 -17.16 27.07
N GLY A 107 -13.22 -17.38 25.78
CA GLY A 107 -12.22 -16.86 24.85
C GLY A 107 -12.46 -15.38 24.54
N VAL A 108 -11.47 -14.53 24.68
CA VAL A 108 -11.61 -13.09 24.41
C VAL A 108 -11.27 -12.86 22.96
N VAL A 109 -12.27 -12.57 22.13
CA VAL A 109 -12.07 -12.05 20.78
C VAL A 109 -11.37 -10.70 20.88
N ASP A 110 -10.38 -10.46 20.05
CA ASP A 110 -9.64 -9.20 20.04
C ASP A 110 -10.59 -8.04 19.75
N LYS A 111 -10.75 -7.14 20.71
CA LYS A 111 -11.69 -6.01 20.62
C LYS A 111 -11.39 -5.09 19.44
N ARG A 112 -10.14 -5.05 18.98
CA ARG A 112 -9.71 -4.28 17.81
C ARG A 112 -10.43 -4.69 16.52
N LEU A 113 -10.93 -5.93 16.44
CA LEU A 113 -11.72 -6.40 15.29
C LEU A 113 -13.13 -5.81 15.25
N TYR A 114 -13.68 -5.39 16.38
CA TYR A 114 -15.04 -4.82 16.46
C TYR A 114 -15.08 -3.31 16.31
N GLU A 115 -14.09 -2.60 16.80
CA GLU A 115 -14.12 -1.13 16.86
C GLU A 115 -13.91 -0.45 15.50
N GLN A 116 -13.34 -1.16 14.51
CA GLN A 116 -13.10 -0.62 13.17
C GLN A 116 -14.36 -0.54 12.28
N HIS A 117 -15.51 -1.08 12.72
CA HIS A 117 -16.69 -1.24 11.86
C HIS A 117 -18.00 -0.60 12.36
N LEU A 118 -17.94 0.32 13.31
CA LEU A 118 -19.15 0.93 13.89
C LEU A 118 -19.89 1.94 12.98
N THR A 119 -19.49 2.11 11.73
CA THR A 119 -20.07 3.13 10.82
C THR A 119 -20.84 2.63 9.60
N ALA A 120 -21.05 1.32 9.43
CA ALA A 120 -21.81 0.79 8.30
C ALA A 120 -23.24 0.40 8.68
N THR A 121 -24.21 1.21 8.35
CA THR A 121 -25.65 0.94 8.44
C THR A 121 -26.07 0.07 7.25
N GLY A 122 -26.21 -1.26 7.43
CA GLY A 122 -26.84 -2.04 6.37
C GLY A 122 -26.65 -3.55 6.37
N ALA A 123 -25.56 -4.09 6.88
CA ALA A 123 -25.41 -5.50 7.18
C ALA A 123 -25.09 -5.60 8.67
N ASN A 124 -25.72 -6.54 9.38
CA ASN A 124 -25.65 -6.61 10.83
C ASN A 124 -24.21 -6.96 11.27
N ALA A 125 -23.38 -5.95 11.45
CA ALA A 125 -21.99 -6.05 11.89
C ALA A 125 -21.84 -6.62 13.33
N ALA A 126 -22.97 -6.88 13.99
CA ALA A 126 -23.02 -7.43 15.34
C ALA A 126 -23.00 -8.97 15.38
N VAL A 127 -23.12 -9.66 14.24
CA VAL A 127 -23.10 -11.12 14.20
C VAL A 127 -21.82 -11.62 13.54
N PRO A 128 -20.84 -12.09 14.32
CA PRO A 128 -19.57 -12.62 13.79
C PRO A 128 -19.73 -13.85 12.89
N ALA A 129 -20.85 -14.56 12.99
CA ALA A 129 -21.18 -15.73 12.19
C ALA A 129 -21.33 -15.41 10.68
N ASP A 130 -21.60 -14.15 10.32
CA ASP A 130 -21.83 -13.73 8.93
C ASP A 130 -20.56 -13.21 8.24
N GLY A 131 -19.37 -13.45 8.80
CA GLY A 131 -18.09 -13.06 8.18
C GLY A 131 -17.76 -11.56 8.33
N ALA A 132 -18.25 -10.91 9.37
CA ALA A 132 -18.16 -9.46 9.62
C ALA A 132 -16.73 -8.93 9.92
N PHE A 133 -15.69 -9.74 9.83
CA PHE A 133 -14.32 -9.28 10.02
C PHE A 133 -13.73 -8.80 8.72
N ALA A 134 -13.75 -7.50 8.46
CA ALA A 134 -12.98 -6.92 7.37
C ALA A 134 -11.51 -6.74 7.79
N ILE A 135 -10.61 -6.91 6.82
CA ILE A 135 -9.20 -6.54 6.99
C ILE A 135 -9.15 -5.02 7.16
N GLY A 136 -8.37 -4.53 8.13
CA GLY A 136 -8.31 -3.10 8.45
C GLY A 136 -7.92 -2.25 7.24
N THR A 137 -8.52 -1.07 7.14
CA THR A 137 -8.27 -0.11 6.06
C THR A 137 -6.79 0.28 5.94
N GLU A 138 -6.04 0.28 7.05
CA GLU A 138 -4.60 0.58 7.07
C GLU A 138 -3.80 -0.40 6.23
N PHE A 139 -4.11 -1.70 6.29
CA PHE A 139 -3.38 -2.71 5.51
C PHE A 139 -3.76 -2.71 4.04
N SER A 140 -5.00 -2.43 3.71
CA SER A 140 -5.40 -2.25 2.31
C SER A 140 -4.74 -1.01 1.71
N THR A 141 -4.59 0.06 2.48
CA THR A 141 -3.85 1.26 2.09
C THR A 141 -2.36 0.98 1.90
N ALA A 142 -1.73 0.21 2.79
CA ALA A 142 -0.32 -0.19 2.66
C ALA A 142 -0.09 -1.06 1.42
N LEU A 143 -0.98 -2.01 1.13
CA LEU A 143 -0.91 -2.84 -0.07
C LEU A 143 -1.07 -2.02 -1.35
N LEU A 144 -2.01 -1.07 -1.37
CA LEU A 144 -2.18 -0.15 -2.50
C LEU A 144 -0.98 0.77 -2.67
N ALA A 145 -0.42 1.31 -1.58
CA ALA A 145 0.81 2.10 -1.63
C ALA A 145 1.96 1.29 -2.22
N LYS A 146 2.09 0.02 -1.84
CA LYS A 146 3.08 -0.90 -2.40
C LYS A 146 2.84 -1.17 -3.89
N ALA A 147 1.59 -1.40 -4.29
CA ALA A 147 1.22 -1.57 -5.69
C ALA A 147 1.58 -0.32 -6.53
N ARG A 148 1.28 0.88 -6.03
CA ARG A 148 1.64 2.14 -6.70
C ARG A 148 3.14 2.38 -6.76
N GLU A 149 3.88 2.02 -5.70
CA GLU A 149 5.35 2.10 -5.67
C GLU A 149 5.98 1.14 -6.68
N THR A 150 5.40 -0.05 -6.87
CA THR A 150 5.89 -1.07 -7.79
C THR A 150 5.46 -0.79 -9.24
N SER A 151 4.30 -0.16 -9.44
CA SER A 151 3.78 0.22 -10.76
C SER A 151 4.70 1.24 -11.45
N ARG A 152 4.96 1.00 -12.72
CA ARG A 152 5.85 1.83 -13.55
C ARG A 152 5.13 2.70 -14.55
N ILE A 153 3.87 2.39 -14.88
CA ILE A 153 3.07 3.09 -15.88
C ILE A 153 1.89 3.78 -15.22
N TYR A 154 1.09 3.04 -14.43
CA TYR A 154 -0.11 3.56 -13.78
C TYR A 154 0.19 4.73 -12.84
N SER A 155 1.30 4.64 -12.08
CA SER A 155 1.74 5.71 -11.16
C SER A 155 2.14 7.02 -11.85
N LEU A 156 2.47 6.97 -13.16
CA LEU A 156 2.84 8.15 -13.95
C LEU A 156 1.63 8.84 -14.58
N ALA A 157 0.47 8.19 -14.63
CA ALA A 157 -0.76 8.77 -15.15
C ALA A 157 -1.30 9.89 -14.25
N GLN A 158 -2.18 10.72 -14.80
CA GLN A 158 -2.89 11.74 -14.04
C GLN A 158 -4.06 11.11 -13.31
N MET A 159 -3.99 10.97 -11.99
CA MET A 159 -5.05 10.39 -11.18
C MET A 159 -6.07 11.46 -10.75
N ILE A 160 -7.36 11.13 -10.89
CA ILE A 160 -8.50 11.90 -10.38
C ILE A 160 -9.24 10.99 -9.39
N PRO A 161 -9.24 11.33 -8.09
CA PRO A 161 -10.00 10.57 -7.10
C PRO A 161 -11.51 10.84 -7.29
N ILE A 162 -12.32 9.77 -7.19
CA ILE A 162 -13.78 9.87 -7.18
C ILE A 162 -14.27 9.70 -5.74
N GLY A 163 -15.20 10.55 -5.32
CA GLY A 163 -15.83 10.44 -4.00
C GLY A 163 -16.77 9.24 -3.89
N GLU A 164 -17.00 8.81 -2.65
CA GLU A 164 -17.91 7.72 -2.32
C GLU A 164 -19.32 7.93 -2.92
N GLY A 165 -19.91 6.87 -3.43
CA GLY A 165 -21.27 6.86 -3.96
C GLY A 165 -21.40 7.24 -5.44
N ASN A 166 -20.30 7.55 -6.13
CA ASN A 166 -20.31 7.80 -7.58
C ASN A 166 -19.57 6.69 -8.32
N ASP A 167 -20.23 6.04 -9.28
CA ASP A 167 -19.63 4.98 -10.10
C ASP A 167 -18.98 5.50 -11.39
N SER A 168 -19.14 6.77 -11.71
CA SER A 168 -18.60 7.39 -12.91
C SER A 168 -18.29 8.85 -12.73
N ILE A 169 -17.42 9.36 -13.58
CA ILE A 169 -17.14 10.79 -13.72
C ILE A 169 -17.27 11.20 -15.19
N GLU A 170 -17.94 12.30 -15.42
CA GLU A 170 -17.95 12.95 -16.72
C GLU A 170 -16.95 14.11 -16.75
N LEU A 171 -15.96 13.99 -17.63
CA LEU A 171 -14.97 15.04 -17.84
C LEU A 171 -15.30 15.80 -19.13
N PRO A 172 -15.60 17.11 -19.08
CA PRO A 172 -15.70 17.91 -20.27
C PRO A 172 -14.29 18.05 -20.89
N TYR A 173 -14.19 17.81 -22.18
CA TYR A 173 -12.96 18.05 -22.91
C TYR A 173 -13.21 18.71 -24.26
N VAL A 174 -12.17 19.29 -24.82
CA VAL A 174 -12.20 19.89 -26.14
C VAL A 174 -11.66 18.88 -27.15
N ASP A 175 -12.49 18.52 -28.13
CA ASP A 175 -12.08 17.63 -29.21
C ASP A 175 -11.26 18.42 -30.24
N GLU A 176 -9.97 18.50 -30.01
CA GLU A 176 -9.03 19.22 -30.87
C GLU A 176 -8.37 18.26 -31.85
N THR A 177 -8.85 18.19 -33.06
CA THR A 177 -8.28 17.37 -34.14
C THR A 177 -7.28 18.14 -35.02
N SER A 178 -7.34 19.47 -34.98
CA SER A 178 -6.50 20.35 -35.79
C SER A 178 -6.24 21.66 -35.08
N ARG A 179 -5.04 22.20 -35.25
CA ARG A 179 -4.66 23.53 -34.76
C ARG A 179 -4.81 24.63 -35.80
N ALA A 180 -5.46 24.34 -36.93
CA ALA A 180 -5.80 25.35 -37.90
C ALA A 180 -6.66 26.47 -37.30
N ASN A 181 -6.65 27.64 -37.91
CA ASN A 181 -7.47 28.77 -37.44
C ASN A 181 -8.95 28.40 -37.41
N GLY A 182 -9.62 28.66 -36.32
CA GLY A 182 -11.02 28.29 -36.10
C GLY A 182 -11.28 26.87 -35.65
N GLN A 183 -10.24 26.06 -35.38
CA GLN A 183 -10.40 24.69 -34.87
C GLN A 183 -9.73 24.46 -33.49
N ARG A 184 -8.88 25.39 -33.05
CA ARG A 184 -8.27 25.34 -31.71
C ARG A 184 -9.31 25.55 -30.63
N TRP A 185 -9.15 24.87 -29.49
CA TRP A 185 -10.03 24.99 -28.32
C TRP A 185 -11.51 24.83 -28.67
N GLY A 186 -11.83 23.87 -29.57
CA GLY A 186 -13.22 23.62 -29.98
C GLY A 186 -13.81 24.69 -30.90
N GLY A 187 -12.96 25.49 -31.55
CA GLY A 187 -13.40 26.51 -32.52
C GLY A 187 -13.39 27.92 -31.95
N VAL A 188 -12.74 28.17 -30.83
CA VAL A 188 -12.55 29.55 -30.33
C VAL A 188 -11.57 30.29 -31.24
N GLN A 189 -11.93 31.49 -31.68
CA GLN A 189 -11.11 32.35 -32.51
C GLN A 189 -10.90 33.70 -31.83
N ALA A 190 -9.71 34.24 -31.97
CA ALA A 190 -9.38 35.62 -31.61
C ALA A 190 -9.08 36.43 -32.87
N TYR A 191 -9.58 37.63 -32.95
CA TYR A 191 -9.45 38.52 -34.09
C TYR A 191 -8.74 39.81 -33.68
N TRP A 192 -7.85 40.28 -34.54
CA TRP A 192 -7.36 41.65 -34.48
C TRP A 192 -8.38 42.53 -35.19
N THR A 193 -9.05 43.43 -34.44
CA THR A 193 -10.08 44.33 -34.97
C THR A 193 -9.58 45.74 -34.91
N GLY A 194 -10.00 46.55 -35.90
CA GLY A 194 -9.79 47.99 -35.90
C GLY A 194 -10.69 48.72 -34.91
N GLU A 195 -10.50 50.01 -34.79
CA GLU A 195 -11.37 50.88 -33.98
C GLU A 195 -12.82 50.85 -34.55
N ALA A 196 -13.80 50.56 -33.68
CA ALA A 196 -15.20 50.38 -33.99
C ALA A 196 -15.60 49.13 -34.81
N ASP A 197 -14.71 48.17 -35.05
CA ASP A 197 -15.05 46.88 -35.65
C ASP A 197 -15.51 45.85 -34.61
N ALA A 198 -16.65 45.21 -34.87
CA ALA A 198 -17.15 44.14 -33.98
C ALA A 198 -16.52 42.79 -34.29
N PRO A 199 -15.86 42.09 -33.33
CA PRO A 199 -15.34 40.76 -33.54
C PRO A 199 -16.46 39.74 -33.76
N THR A 200 -16.24 38.76 -34.62
CA THR A 200 -17.21 37.68 -34.84
C THR A 200 -17.29 36.77 -33.60
N PRO A 201 -18.45 36.58 -33.00
CA PRO A 201 -18.60 35.72 -31.83
C PRO A 201 -18.35 34.28 -32.19
N THR A 202 -17.56 33.58 -31.35
CA THR A 202 -17.24 32.17 -31.51
C THR A 202 -17.77 31.35 -30.34
N LYS A 203 -18.23 30.11 -30.60
CA LYS A 203 -18.77 29.22 -29.60
C LYS A 203 -17.93 27.95 -29.53
N PRO A 204 -17.30 27.61 -28.38
CA PRO A 204 -16.53 26.37 -28.25
C PRO A 204 -17.44 25.15 -28.34
N LYS A 205 -16.95 24.11 -29.02
CA LYS A 205 -17.56 22.77 -29.03
C LYS A 205 -16.89 21.96 -27.96
N LEU A 206 -17.68 21.49 -26.98
CA LEU A 206 -17.22 20.62 -25.92
C LEU A 206 -17.77 19.22 -26.16
N SER A 207 -16.94 18.22 -25.93
CA SER A 207 -17.31 16.81 -25.88
C SER A 207 -17.24 16.32 -24.44
N ARG A 208 -17.78 15.13 -24.17
CA ARG A 208 -17.74 14.50 -22.86
C ARG A 208 -16.94 13.21 -22.93
N HIS A 209 -16.10 13.00 -21.93
CA HIS A 209 -15.51 11.70 -21.59
C HIS A 209 -16.24 11.16 -20.35
N GLU A 210 -16.91 10.07 -20.49
CA GLU A 210 -17.45 9.31 -19.38
C GLU A 210 -16.44 8.22 -19.02
N LEU A 211 -15.99 8.22 -17.77
CA LEU A 211 -15.17 7.19 -17.18
C LEU A 211 -16.00 6.50 -16.10
N ARG A 212 -16.26 5.20 -16.26
CA ARG A 212 -16.95 4.35 -15.29
C ARG A 212 -15.94 3.51 -14.56
N LEU A 213 -16.12 3.31 -13.25
CA LEU A 213 -15.28 2.47 -12.45
C LEU A 213 -15.42 1.00 -12.85
N GLU A 214 -14.28 0.32 -12.98
CA GLU A 214 -14.16 -1.10 -13.25
C GLU A 214 -13.38 -1.77 -12.13
N SER A 215 -13.78 -2.98 -11.74
CA SER A 215 -13.22 -3.66 -10.56
C SER A 215 -12.11 -4.64 -10.94
N LEU A 216 -10.89 -4.39 -10.50
CA LEU A 216 -9.82 -5.39 -10.46
C LEU A 216 -9.90 -6.16 -9.14
N LYS A 217 -9.98 -7.49 -9.21
CA LYS A 217 -10.17 -8.36 -8.04
C LYS A 217 -9.08 -9.42 -7.97
N CYS A 218 -8.51 -9.59 -6.77
CA CYS A 218 -7.60 -10.69 -6.43
C CYS A 218 -8.25 -11.58 -5.38
N LEU A 219 -8.11 -12.90 -5.53
CA LEU A 219 -8.63 -13.89 -4.61
C LEU A 219 -7.50 -14.81 -4.16
N HIS A 220 -7.44 -15.11 -2.87
CA HIS A 220 -6.46 -16.03 -2.29
C HIS A 220 -7.10 -16.96 -1.28
N TYR A 221 -6.65 -18.22 -1.29
CA TYR A 221 -7.03 -19.23 -0.31
C TYR A 221 -5.84 -19.51 0.61
N ALA A 222 -6.06 -19.48 1.91
CA ALA A 222 -5.05 -19.81 2.90
C ALA A 222 -5.56 -20.88 3.85
N THR A 223 -4.78 -21.94 4.06
CA THR A 223 -5.12 -22.98 5.04
C THR A 223 -4.91 -22.46 6.46
N GLU A 224 -5.70 -22.94 7.42
CA GLU A 224 -5.56 -22.57 8.84
C GLU A 224 -4.13 -22.82 9.37
N ARG A 225 -3.48 -23.87 8.89
CA ARG A 225 -2.09 -24.18 9.28
C ARG A 225 -1.09 -23.11 8.82
N LEU A 226 -1.30 -22.52 7.65
CA LEU A 226 -0.47 -21.44 7.11
C LEU A 226 -0.66 -20.14 7.90
N LEU A 227 -1.89 -19.85 8.32
CA LEU A 227 -2.22 -18.66 9.11
C LEU A 227 -1.58 -18.68 10.52
N ARG A 228 -1.20 -19.86 11.04
CA ARG A 228 -0.45 -19.96 12.31
C ARG A 228 0.96 -19.36 12.22
N ASN A 229 1.55 -19.27 11.02
CA ASN A 229 2.84 -18.60 10.74
C ASN A 229 2.64 -17.17 10.20
N ALA A 230 1.72 -16.44 10.80
CA ALA A 230 1.20 -15.17 10.34
C ALA A 230 2.24 -14.09 9.91
N PRO A 231 3.37 -13.82 10.63
CA PRO A 231 4.26 -12.73 10.24
C PRO A 231 4.96 -12.95 8.90
N ALA A 232 5.50 -14.15 8.67
CA ALA A 232 6.19 -14.49 7.42
C ALA A 232 5.21 -14.54 6.24
N PHE A 233 3.99 -15.03 6.49
CA PHE A 233 2.93 -15.11 5.48
C PHE A 233 2.42 -13.72 5.09
N ALA A 234 2.27 -12.78 6.03
CA ALA A 234 1.87 -11.41 5.75
C ALA A 234 2.81 -10.72 4.77
N THR A 235 4.12 -10.79 5.03
CA THR A 235 5.13 -10.18 4.15
C THR A 235 5.11 -10.78 2.74
N LEU A 236 4.92 -12.10 2.64
CA LEU A 236 4.80 -12.77 1.35
C LEU A 236 3.57 -12.27 0.56
N ILE A 237 2.41 -12.18 1.23
CA ILE A 237 1.18 -11.66 0.62
C ILE A 237 1.36 -10.22 0.17
N GLU A 238 1.82 -9.33 1.03
CA GLU A 238 2.01 -7.92 0.69
C GLU A 238 2.89 -7.74 -0.55
N ASN A 239 3.99 -8.48 -0.63
CA ASN A 239 4.89 -8.39 -1.78
C ASN A 239 4.28 -9.01 -3.05
N ALA A 240 3.71 -10.22 -2.95
CA ALA A 240 3.20 -10.96 -4.10
C ALA A 240 1.95 -10.27 -4.69
N PHE A 241 0.96 -9.94 -3.85
CA PHE A 241 -0.28 -9.31 -4.32
C PHE A 241 -0.05 -7.85 -4.74
N GLY A 242 0.79 -7.10 -4.02
CA GLY A 242 1.16 -5.74 -4.41
C GLY A 242 1.80 -5.71 -5.80
N SER A 243 2.72 -6.63 -6.07
CA SER A 243 3.38 -6.74 -7.38
C SER A 243 2.42 -7.19 -8.49
N GLU A 244 1.53 -8.15 -8.22
CA GLU A 244 0.56 -8.60 -9.23
C GLU A 244 -0.50 -7.54 -9.53
N ILE A 245 -1.01 -6.84 -8.53
CA ILE A 245 -1.93 -5.71 -8.74
C ILE A 245 -1.25 -4.62 -9.58
N ALA A 246 0.00 -4.26 -9.25
CA ALA A 246 0.78 -3.29 -10.01
C ALA A 246 0.95 -3.71 -11.47
N PHE A 247 1.34 -4.97 -11.71
CA PHE A 247 1.52 -5.51 -13.04
C PHE A 247 0.22 -5.47 -13.86
N ARG A 248 -0.92 -5.82 -13.26
CA ARG A 248 -2.23 -5.79 -13.93
C ARG A 248 -2.72 -4.38 -14.20
N LEU A 249 -2.46 -3.44 -13.30
CA LEU A 249 -2.78 -2.02 -13.53
C LEU A 249 -1.94 -1.46 -14.68
N ASP A 250 -0.64 -1.76 -14.71
CA ASP A 250 0.25 -1.33 -15.80
C ASP A 250 -0.15 -1.94 -17.14
N ASP A 251 -0.49 -3.25 -17.16
CA ASP A 251 -0.96 -3.93 -18.36
C ASP A 251 -2.28 -3.35 -18.87
N ALA A 252 -3.22 -3.02 -17.96
CA ALA A 252 -4.49 -2.40 -18.32
C ALA A 252 -4.31 -1.01 -18.94
N VAL A 253 -3.43 -0.17 -18.37
CA VAL A 253 -3.10 1.15 -18.94
C VAL A 253 -2.37 1.02 -20.27
N TRP A 254 -1.56 -0.01 -20.44
CA TRP A 254 -0.81 -0.26 -21.68
C TRP A 254 -1.69 -0.85 -22.79
N ARG A 255 -2.35 -2.01 -22.53
CA ARG A 255 -3.04 -2.83 -23.53
C ARG A 255 -4.55 -2.99 -23.33
N GLY A 256 -5.13 -2.33 -22.34
CA GLY A 256 -6.55 -2.48 -22.07
C GLY A 256 -7.43 -2.16 -23.28
N ASP A 257 -8.50 -2.91 -23.45
CA ASP A 257 -9.49 -2.73 -24.54
C ASP A 257 -10.67 -1.83 -24.15
N GLY A 258 -10.73 -1.37 -22.88
CA GLY A 258 -11.81 -0.54 -22.36
C GLY A 258 -13.09 -1.31 -22.03
N VAL A 259 -13.08 -2.66 -22.06
CA VAL A 259 -14.21 -3.47 -21.66
C VAL A 259 -13.90 -4.15 -20.33
N GLY A 260 -14.53 -3.70 -19.25
CA GLY A 260 -14.28 -4.19 -17.90
C GLY A 260 -12.88 -3.86 -17.34
N LYS A 261 -12.15 -2.97 -17.98
CA LYS A 261 -10.79 -2.52 -17.62
C LYS A 261 -10.44 -1.20 -18.31
N PRO A 262 -9.41 -0.48 -17.87
CA PRO A 262 -8.96 0.77 -18.51
C PRO A 262 -8.75 0.63 -20.02
N LEU A 263 -8.95 1.73 -20.75
CA LEU A 263 -8.66 1.80 -22.17
C LEU A 263 -7.18 2.17 -22.37
N GLY A 264 -6.38 1.20 -22.78
CA GLY A 264 -4.94 1.36 -22.98
C GLY A 264 -4.57 2.27 -24.15
N PHE A 265 -3.37 2.82 -24.09
CA PHE A 265 -2.84 3.66 -25.17
C PHE A 265 -1.97 2.91 -26.19
N SER A 266 -1.70 1.62 -25.98
CA SER A 266 -0.88 0.80 -26.88
C SER A 266 -1.50 0.68 -28.28
N ILE A 267 -0.61 0.55 -29.27
CA ILE A 267 -0.98 0.44 -30.68
C ILE A 267 -1.87 -0.76 -31.00
N GLN A 268 -1.84 -1.80 -30.20
CA GLN A 268 -2.56 -3.05 -30.47
C GLN A 268 -4.07 -2.94 -30.31
N ASN A 269 -4.56 -1.94 -29.57
CA ASN A 269 -5.98 -1.72 -29.32
C ASN A 269 -6.39 -0.33 -29.84
N TYR A 270 -7.02 0.44 -28.97
CA TYR A 270 -7.46 1.81 -29.27
C TYR A 270 -6.31 2.73 -29.67
N GLY A 271 -5.10 2.48 -29.20
CA GLY A 271 -3.91 3.20 -29.55
C GLY A 271 -3.58 3.20 -31.05
N ALA A 272 -4.10 2.26 -31.83
CA ALA A 272 -3.92 2.24 -33.27
C ALA A 272 -4.48 3.52 -33.97
N ALA A 273 -5.56 4.08 -33.43
CA ALA A 273 -6.13 5.34 -33.91
C ALA A 273 -5.48 6.59 -33.29
N LEU A 274 -4.91 6.47 -32.10
CA LEU A 274 -4.32 7.56 -31.32
C LEU A 274 -2.82 7.72 -31.53
N MET A 275 -2.08 6.60 -31.56
CA MET A 275 -0.63 6.61 -31.69
C MET A 275 -0.18 6.99 -33.10
N VAL A 276 0.79 7.89 -33.18
CA VAL A 276 1.52 8.13 -34.41
C VAL A 276 2.69 7.14 -34.49
N GLN A 277 2.73 6.37 -35.59
CA GLN A 277 3.82 5.46 -35.88
C GLN A 277 4.87 6.14 -36.73
N VAL A 278 6.13 6.04 -36.29
CA VAL A 278 7.28 6.51 -37.05
C VAL A 278 7.82 5.37 -37.90
N ALA A 279 7.86 5.58 -39.19
CA ALA A 279 8.38 4.60 -40.13
C ALA A 279 9.89 4.29 -39.92
N LYS A 280 10.30 3.08 -40.27
CA LYS A 280 11.71 2.67 -40.39
C LYS A 280 12.46 3.60 -41.34
N LYS A 281 13.68 4.01 -41.00
CA LYS A 281 14.52 4.78 -41.88
C LYS A 281 14.99 3.92 -43.08
N THR A 282 15.08 4.52 -44.25
CA THR A 282 15.61 3.83 -45.42
C THR A 282 17.04 3.36 -45.16
N GLY A 283 17.30 2.07 -45.38
CA GLY A 283 18.60 1.44 -45.12
C GLY A 283 18.87 1.05 -43.66
N GLN A 284 17.92 1.21 -42.75
CA GLN A 284 18.05 0.75 -41.36
C GLN A 284 18.03 -0.77 -41.29
N THR A 285 18.93 -1.35 -40.51
CA THR A 285 18.97 -2.79 -40.24
C THR A 285 17.66 -3.22 -39.55
N ALA A 286 17.17 -4.42 -39.85
CA ALA A 286 16.00 -5.00 -39.19
C ALA A 286 16.21 -5.11 -37.70
N ALA A 287 15.13 -5.05 -36.95
CA ALA A 287 15.12 -5.18 -35.46
C ALA A 287 16.17 -4.27 -34.77
N THR A 288 16.33 -3.02 -35.22
CA THR A 288 17.19 -2.02 -34.57
C THR A 288 16.39 -0.77 -34.18
N PHE A 289 16.82 -0.10 -33.11
CA PHE A 289 16.34 1.22 -32.74
C PHE A 289 17.49 2.21 -32.83
N VAL A 290 17.40 3.16 -33.75
CA VAL A 290 18.48 4.12 -34.05
C VAL A 290 18.07 5.54 -33.69
N ILE A 291 19.04 6.42 -33.60
CA ILE A 291 18.86 7.82 -33.20
C ILE A 291 17.85 8.57 -34.09
N GLU A 292 17.82 8.25 -35.37
CA GLU A 292 16.87 8.88 -36.30
C GLU A 292 15.43 8.50 -36.02
N ASN A 293 15.18 7.29 -35.51
CA ASN A 293 13.84 6.91 -35.03
C ASN A 293 13.46 7.76 -33.81
N ALA A 294 14.37 7.91 -32.83
CA ALA A 294 14.12 8.70 -31.63
C ALA A 294 13.85 10.17 -31.96
N THR A 295 14.64 10.80 -32.84
CA THR A 295 14.43 12.19 -33.28
C THR A 295 13.13 12.37 -34.06
N ALA A 296 12.78 11.40 -34.90
CA ALA A 296 11.52 11.41 -35.62
C ALA A 296 10.31 11.25 -34.66
N MET A 297 10.43 10.41 -33.60
CA MET A 297 9.39 10.30 -32.58
C MET A 297 9.22 11.61 -31.81
N LEU A 298 10.31 12.28 -31.43
CA LEU A 298 10.25 13.60 -30.77
C LEU A 298 9.55 14.64 -31.63
N SER A 299 9.80 14.64 -32.97
CA SER A 299 9.14 15.58 -33.88
C SER A 299 7.62 15.36 -34.03
N ARG A 300 7.12 14.19 -33.63
CA ARG A 300 5.68 13.82 -33.69
C ARG A 300 4.99 13.89 -32.33
N LEU A 301 5.75 14.12 -31.27
CA LEU A 301 5.19 14.19 -29.94
C LEU A 301 4.41 15.49 -29.73
N TYR A 302 3.17 15.35 -29.23
CA TYR A 302 2.39 16.47 -28.75
C TYR A 302 2.71 16.75 -27.29
N VAL A 303 3.33 17.89 -27.02
CA VAL A 303 3.74 18.36 -25.69
C VAL A 303 3.26 19.78 -25.47
N GLU A 304 2.72 20.03 -24.30
CA GLU A 304 2.47 21.35 -23.75
C GLU A 304 3.48 21.68 -22.64
N ASN A 305 3.50 22.92 -22.20
CA ASN A 305 4.37 23.30 -21.09
C ASN A 305 4.05 22.49 -19.83
N ASN A 306 5.11 22.00 -19.17
CA ASN A 306 5.01 21.25 -17.93
C ASN A 306 4.42 19.82 -18.04
N ASP A 307 4.39 19.23 -19.22
CA ASP A 307 3.93 17.86 -19.43
C ASP A 307 4.97 16.83 -18.96
N ARG A 308 4.48 15.69 -18.43
CA ARG A 308 5.29 14.55 -17.98
C ARG A 308 5.46 13.57 -19.14
N VAL A 309 6.62 13.62 -19.79
CA VAL A 309 6.96 12.78 -20.93
C VAL A 309 7.97 11.72 -20.52
N PHE A 310 7.74 10.47 -20.96
CA PHE A 310 8.58 9.33 -20.67
C PHE A 310 8.82 8.49 -21.92
N TRP A 311 10.03 7.90 -22.00
CA TRP A 311 10.33 6.82 -22.90
C TRP A 311 10.00 5.49 -22.20
N PHE A 312 9.13 4.71 -22.79
CA PHE A 312 8.85 3.34 -22.40
C PHE A 312 9.51 2.39 -23.38
N LEU A 313 10.30 1.46 -22.87
CA LEU A 313 11.11 0.55 -23.69
C LEU A 313 11.02 -0.86 -23.13
N ASN A 314 10.97 -1.84 -24.05
CA ASN A 314 11.24 -3.22 -23.67
C ASN A 314 12.72 -3.39 -23.29
N ARG A 315 13.01 -4.35 -22.43
CA ARG A 315 14.35 -4.67 -21.97
C ARG A 315 15.31 -5.00 -23.13
N ASP A 316 14.80 -5.61 -24.19
CA ASP A 316 15.58 -5.97 -25.39
C ASP A 316 16.15 -4.73 -26.12
N CYS A 317 15.52 -3.56 -25.94
CA CYS A 317 15.98 -2.31 -26.58
C CYS A 317 17.18 -1.68 -25.86
N ILE A 318 17.52 -2.11 -24.64
CA ILE A 318 18.56 -1.49 -23.82
C ILE A 318 19.93 -1.50 -24.53
N GLY A 319 20.26 -2.60 -25.20
CA GLY A 319 21.54 -2.72 -25.92
C GLY A 319 21.76 -1.72 -27.07
N GLN A 320 20.67 -1.10 -27.56
CA GLN A 320 20.73 -0.11 -28.62
C GLN A 320 21.04 1.31 -28.12
N LEU A 321 20.71 1.60 -26.84
CA LEU A 321 20.80 2.96 -26.27
C LEU A 321 22.25 3.50 -26.21
N PRO A 322 23.26 2.76 -25.72
CA PRO A 322 24.63 3.26 -25.65
C PRO A 322 25.29 3.50 -27.01
N LEU A 323 24.73 2.90 -28.05
CA LEU A 323 25.25 3.03 -29.42
C LEU A 323 24.77 4.32 -30.12
N MET A 324 23.83 5.05 -29.50
CA MET A 324 23.27 6.28 -30.06
C MET A 324 24.16 7.48 -29.78
N THR A 325 24.74 8.03 -30.82
CA THR A 325 25.60 9.23 -30.74
C THR A 325 25.20 10.26 -31.77
N VAL A 326 25.30 11.54 -31.43
CA VAL A 326 25.28 12.67 -32.40
C VAL A 326 26.70 13.17 -32.56
N GLY A 327 27.32 12.82 -33.70
CA GLY A 327 28.75 12.99 -33.86
C GLY A 327 29.53 12.11 -32.88
N GLN A 328 30.23 12.73 -31.92
CA GLN A 328 30.96 12.02 -30.85
C GLN A 328 30.26 12.13 -29.48
N GLN A 329 29.12 12.78 -29.42
CA GLN A 329 28.37 12.98 -28.15
C GLN A 329 27.33 11.90 -27.95
N PRO A 330 27.34 11.18 -26.79
CA PRO A 330 26.29 10.22 -26.48
C PRO A 330 24.97 10.96 -26.23
N VAL A 331 23.89 10.45 -26.76
CA VAL A 331 22.54 11.00 -26.57
C VAL A 331 21.84 10.36 -25.36
N PHE A 332 22.19 9.12 -25.11
CA PHE A 332 21.75 8.41 -23.91
C PHE A 332 22.68 8.75 -22.75
N LEU A 333 22.07 9.22 -21.65
CA LEU A 333 22.78 9.48 -20.41
C LEU A 333 22.31 8.44 -19.38
N PRO A 334 23.15 7.46 -19.02
CA PRO A 334 22.83 6.50 -17.98
C PRO A 334 22.71 7.19 -16.63
N ASN A 335 21.81 6.72 -15.79
CA ASN A 335 21.68 7.22 -14.44
C ASN A 335 22.79 6.63 -13.55
N ASN A 336 23.80 7.43 -13.23
CA ASN A 336 24.89 7.01 -12.36
C ASN A 336 24.52 6.95 -10.87
N ASN A 337 23.35 7.47 -10.49
CA ASN A 337 22.80 7.45 -9.14
C ASN A 337 21.50 6.61 -9.07
N ALA A 338 21.64 5.30 -9.28
CA ALA A 338 20.49 4.37 -9.27
C ALA A 338 19.67 4.40 -7.96
N SER A 339 20.27 4.87 -6.86
CA SER A 339 19.58 5.02 -5.58
C SER A 339 18.72 6.28 -5.49
N ALA A 340 18.92 7.27 -6.36
CA ALA A 340 18.24 8.57 -6.29
C ALA A 340 17.12 8.71 -7.35
N SER A 341 17.06 7.84 -8.36
CA SER A 341 16.07 7.93 -9.42
C SER A 341 15.62 6.54 -9.88
N PRO A 342 14.32 6.29 -10.00
CA PRO A 342 13.76 5.00 -10.44
C PRO A 342 13.94 4.79 -11.96
N TYR A 343 14.49 5.76 -12.69
CA TYR A 343 14.62 5.73 -14.13
C TYR A 343 15.97 5.17 -14.56
N TYR A 344 15.98 4.40 -15.66
CA TYR A 344 17.18 3.77 -16.18
C TYR A 344 18.22 4.79 -16.69
N GLY A 345 17.77 5.93 -17.17
CA GLY A 345 18.57 7.02 -17.70
C GLY A 345 17.68 8.04 -18.39
N THR A 346 18.30 8.92 -19.19
CA THR A 346 17.57 9.89 -20.01
C THR A 346 17.98 9.78 -21.46
N LEU A 347 17.03 9.93 -22.38
CA LEU A 347 17.23 10.03 -23.82
C LEU A 347 16.65 11.36 -24.30
N PHE A 348 17.46 12.22 -24.89
CA PHE A 348 17.08 13.58 -25.27
C PHE A 348 16.45 14.39 -24.12
N GLY A 349 16.91 14.18 -22.89
CA GLY A 349 16.41 14.88 -21.69
C GLY A 349 15.13 14.30 -21.07
N TYR A 350 14.48 13.34 -21.71
CA TYR A 350 13.32 12.64 -21.14
C TYR A 350 13.73 11.33 -20.46
N PRO A 351 13.16 11.01 -19.30
CA PRO A 351 13.49 9.80 -18.54
C PRO A 351 13.03 8.53 -19.25
N ILE A 352 13.79 7.45 -19.05
CA ILE A 352 13.54 6.12 -19.61
C ILE A 352 12.99 5.21 -18.53
N VAL A 353 11.86 4.58 -18.81
CA VAL A 353 11.20 3.55 -17.99
C VAL A 353 11.24 2.23 -18.76
N ILE A 354 11.84 1.21 -18.15
CA ILE A 354 11.85 -0.14 -18.72
C ILE A 354 10.59 -0.87 -18.26
N VAL A 355 9.81 -1.36 -19.20
CA VAL A 355 8.53 -2.03 -18.97
C VAL A 355 8.48 -3.37 -19.71
N GLU A 356 7.86 -4.35 -19.06
CA GLU A 356 7.70 -5.70 -19.65
C GLU A 356 6.49 -5.78 -20.59
N GLN A 357 5.57 -4.81 -20.48
CA GLN A 357 4.35 -4.71 -21.29
C GLN A 357 4.62 -4.27 -22.73
N ALA A 358 5.79 -3.64 -22.99
CA ALA A 358 6.21 -3.23 -24.32
C ALA A 358 6.56 -4.45 -25.19
N GLU A 359 6.36 -4.31 -26.52
CA GLU A 359 6.67 -5.37 -27.48
C GLU A 359 8.16 -5.64 -27.58
N THR A 360 8.51 -6.78 -28.17
CA THR A 360 9.91 -7.15 -28.42
C THR A 360 10.54 -6.26 -29.51
N LEU A 361 11.85 -6.10 -29.46
CA LEU A 361 12.61 -5.23 -30.36
C LEU A 361 12.31 -5.56 -31.84
N GLY A 362 11.97 -4.53 -32.59
CA GLY A 362 11.62 -4.62 -34.01
C GLY A 362 10.12 -4.69 -34.29
N THR A 363 9.30 -4.95 -33.31
CA THR A 363 7.85 -4.96 -33.42
C THR A 363 7.29 -3.54 -33.14
N ALA A 364 6.13 -3.21 -33.71
CA ALA A 364 5.49 -1.94 -33.40
C ALA A 364 5.06 -1.91 -31.90
N GLY A 365 5.45 -0.87 -31.18
CA GLY A 365 5.18 -0.76 -29.74
C GLY A 365 6.33 -1.22 -28.82
N ASP A 366 7.49 -1.55 -29.37
CA ASP A 366 8.71 -1.89 -28.61
C ASP A 366 9.33 -0.67 -27.91
N VAL A 367 9.21 0.50 -28.56
CA VAL A 367 9.60 1.80 -28.04
C VAL A 367 8.43 2.76 -28.15
N VAL A 368 8.02 3.31 -27.04
CA VAL A 368 6.91 4.27 -26.98
C VAL A 368 7.37 5.53 -26.26
N LEU A 369 7.16 6.66 -26.89
CA LEU A 369 7.32 7.98 -26.28
C LEU A 369 5.95 8.50 -25.93
N ALA A 370 5.68 8.62 -24.61
CA ALA A 370 4.36 8.92 -24.11
C ALA A 370 4.34 10.16 -23.21
N ASN A 371 3.37 11.01 -23.44
CA ASN A 371 3.00 12.12 -22.58
C ASN A 371 1.93 11.65 -21.59
N MET A 372 2.35 11.26 -20.39
CA MET A 372 1.47 10.69 -19.37
C MET A 372 0.52 11.73 -18.71
N SER A 373 0.77 13.02 -18.91
CA SER A 373 -0.18 14.07 -18.51
C SER A 373 -1.48 14.06 -19.32
N LYS A 374 -1.49 13.39 -20.48
CA LYS A 374 -2.67 13.23 -21.32
C LYS A 374 -3.38 11.89 -21.14
N TYR A 375 -2.96 11.08 -20.18
CA TYR A 375 -3.64 9.86 -19.76
C TYR A 375 -4.22 10.04 -18.35
N VAL A 376 -5.53 9.95 -18.21
CA VAL A 376 -6.24 10.14 -16.95
C VAL A 376 -6.70 8.81 -16.39
N THR A 377 -6.45 8.59 -15.13
CA THR A 377 -6.97 7.48 -14.35
C THR A 377 -7.92 7.96 -13.28
N ILE A 378 -8.94 7.19 -12.99
CA ILE A 378 -9.88 7.42 -11.89
C ILE A 378 -9.77 6.27 -10.89
N GLU A 379 -9.92 6.57 -9.61
CA GLU A 379 -9.88 5.58 -8.54
C GLU A 379 -10.84 6.00 -7.42
N GLN A 380 -11.53 5.00 -6.84
CA GLN A 380 -12.44 5.20 -5.72
C GLN A 380 -11.96 4.39 -4.52
N ASP A 381 -12.00 4.99 -3.32
CA ASP A 381 -11.81 4.37 -1.98
C ASP A 381 -10.56 3.49 -1.79
N GLY A 382 -9.67 3.44 -2.78
CA GLY A 382 -8.50 2.61 -2.72
C GLY A 382 -8.80 1.11 -2.78
N LEU A 383 -7.95 0.31 -2.17
CA LEU A 383 -8.06 -1.14 -2.17
C LEU A 383 -9.00 -1.62 -1.04
N ARG A 384 -10.10 -2.27 -1.42
CA ARG A 384 -11.04 -2.90 -0.48
C ARG A 384 -10.67 -4.36 -0.25
N ALA A 385 -10.69 -4.80 1.01
CA ALA A 385 -10.41 -6.16 1.39
C ALA A 385 -11.65 -6.81 2.03
N ALA A 386 -11.91 -8.06 1.70
CA ALA A 386 -12.96 -8.89 2.28
C ALA A 386 -12.47 -10.32 2.49
N GLN A 387 -13.06 -11.03 3.43
CA GLN A 387 -12.68 -12.40 3.75
C GLN A 387 -13.91 -13.25 4.04
N SER A 388 -13.79 -14.55 3.80
CA SER A 388 -14.85 -15.53 4.09
C SER A 388 -14.25 -16.91 4.37
N MET A 389 -14.77 -17.58 5.40
CA MET A 389 -14.46 -18.99 5.67
C MET A 389 -15.46 -19.93 4.98
N HIS A 390 -16.63 -19.45 4.56
CA HIS A 390 -17.72 -20.30 4.08
C HIS A 390 -17.50 -20.82 2.67
N VAL A 391 -16.73 -20.11 1.84
CA VAL A 391 -16.52 -20.47 0.42
C VAL A 391 -15.80 -21.80 0.26
N ARG A 392 -14.85 -22.11 1.17
CA ARG A 392 -14.06 -23.35 1.15
C ARG A 392 -14.01 -24.06 2.51
N PHE A 393 -15.12 -24.03 3.23
CA PHE A 393 -15.25 -24.60 4.58
C PHE A 393 -14.83 -26.08 4.67
N ILE A 394 -15.18 -26.91 3.65
CA ILE A 394 -14.86 -28.35 3.64
C ILE A 394 -13.37 -28.66 3.47
N PHE A 395 -12.56 -27.65 3.10
CA PHE A 395 -11.10 -27.79 2.92
C PHE A 395 -10.29 -27.14 4.03
N ASP A 396 -10.92 -26.60 5.10
CA ASP A 396 -10.30 -25.82 6.15
C ASP A 396 -9.47 -24.62 5.59
N GLU A 397 -9.97 -24.00 4.50
CA GLU A 397 -9.34 -22.88 3.83
C GLU A 397 -10.14 -21.59 4.03
N MET A 398 -9.45 -20.53 4.42
CA MET A 398 -9.98 -19.17 4.48
C MET A 398 -9.74 -18.45 3.16
N THR A 399 -10.76 -17.75 2.68
CA THR A 399 -10.72 -17.00 1.43
C THR A 399 -10.52 -15.52 1.72
N PHE A 400 -9.52 -14.91 1.09
CA PHE A 400 -9.25 -13.48 1.12
C PHE A 400 -9.47 -12.89 -0.26
N LYS A 401 -10.17 -11.76 -0.33
CA LYS A 401 -10.44 -11.03 -1.56
C LYS A 401 -10.00 -9.58 -1.41
N TRP A 402 -9.23 -9.11 -2.38
CA TRP A 402 -8.92 -7.69 -2.53
C TRP A 402 -9.55 -7.17 -3.81
N SER A 403 -10.10 -5.98 -3.79
CA SER A 403 -10.68 -5.33 -4.96
C SER A 403 -10.33 -3.85 -4.98
N ILE A 404 -9.94 -3.36 -6.16
CA ILE A 404 -9.75 -1.94 -6.45
C ILE A 404 -10.65 -1.56 -7.61
N ASP A 405 -11.35 -0.43 -7.48
CA ASP A 405 -12.18 0.11 -8.52
C ASP A 405 -11.47 1.29 -9.18
N THR A 406 -11.10 1.08 -10.44
CA THR A 406 -10.32 2.04 -11.22
C THR A 406 -10.71 1.98 -12.68
N ASN A 407 -10.46 3.05 -13.40
CA ASN A 407 -10.53 3.08 -14.87
C ASN A 407 -9.54 4.12 -15.38
N GLY A 408 -9.31 4.17 -16.69
CA GLY A 408 -8.45 5.16 -17.30
C GLY A 408 -8.56 5.18 -18.81
N GLN A 409 -8.31 6.36 -19.37
CA GLN A 409 -8.20 6.53 -20.82
C GLN A 409 -7.43 7.80 -21.16
N SER A 410 -7.01 7.91 -22.42
CA SER A 410 -6.42 9.14 -22.95
C SER A 410 -7.47 10.24 -23.08
N VAL A 411 -7.10 11.46 -22.69
CA VAL A 411 -7.92 12.65 -22.91
C VAL A 411 -8.01 12.99 -24.40
N VAL A 412 -6.91 12.77 -25.14
CA VAL A 412 -6.86 12.98 -26.61
C VAL A 412 -7.28 11.70 -27.29
N LYS A 413 -8.24 11.76 -28.21
CA LYS A 413 -8.79 10.59 -28.93
C LYS A 413 -8.14 10.33 -30.27
N THR A 414 -7.65 11.39 -30.93
CA THR A 414 -7.12 11.33 -32.29
C THR A 414 -5.86 12.16 -32.40
N PRO A 415 -4.93 11.83 -33.33
CA PRO A 415 -3.78 12.66 -33.60
C PRO A 415 -4.19 14.08 -34.06
N ILE A 416 -3.40 15.07 -33.65
CA ILE A 416 -3.67 16.48 -33.86
C ILE A 416 -2.86 16.97 -35.07
N THR A 417 -3.52 17.58 -36.06
CA THR A 417 -2.83 18.24 -37.16
C THR A 417 -2.24 19.57 -36.69
N PRO A 418 -0.93 19.83 -36.83
CA PRO A 418 -0.31 21.09 -36.39
C PRO A 418 -0.81 22.28 -37.20
N TYR A 419 -0.63 23.49 -36.63
CA TYR A 419 -1.01 24.74 -37.32
C TYR A 419 -0.29 24.93 -38.67
N ARG A 420 0.99 24.55 -38.72
CA ARG A 420 1.79 24.52 -39.97
C ARG A 420 2.44 23.15 -40.12
N GLY A 421 2.34 22.63 -41.33
CA GLY A 421 2.81 21.26 -41.63
C GLY A 421 1.68 20.26 -41.73
N THR A 422 1.96 19.08 -42.27
CA THR A 422 1.00 17.99 -42.53
C THR A 422 1.18 16.82 -41.56
N ALA A 423 2.24 16.87 -40.79
CA ALA A 423 2.64 15.78 -39.93
C ALA A 423 1.85 15.74 -38.64
N ALA A 424 0.98 14.78 -38.47
CA ALA A 424 0.16 14.61 -37.27
C ALA A 424 1.01 14.47 -36.01
N LEU A 425 0.56 15.10 -34.94
CA LEU A 425 1.13 15.04 -33.60
C LEU A 425 0.24 14.19 -32.70
N SER A 426 0.84 13.41 -31.83
CA SER A 426 0.11 12.63 -30.83
C SER A 426 0.80 12.70 -29.46
N PRO A 427 0.07 12.62 -28.35
CA PRO A 427 0.68 12.45 -27.04
C PRO A 427 1.38 11.09 -26.88
N PHE A 428 1.08 10.13 -27.76
CA PHE A 428 1.69 8.80 -27.76
C PHE A 428 2.26 8.50 -29.14
N VAL A 429 3.56 8.25 -29.19
CA VAL A 429 4.29 8.01 -30.44
C VAL A 429 5.07 6.71 -30.30
N THR A 430 5.03 5.88 -31.33
CA THR A 430 5.77 4.63 -31.36
C THR A 430 6.50 4.47 -32.69
N THR A 431 7.40 3.50 -32.74
CA THR A 431 8.02 3.07 -33.99
C THR A 431 7.11 2.06 -34.70
N ALA A 432 7.03 2.15 -36.02
CA ALA A 432 6.41 1.10 -36.83
C ALA A 432 7.26 -0.19 -36.76
N ALA A 433 6.67 -1.32 -37.16
CA ALA A 433 7.43 -2.57 -37.27
C ALA A 433 8.68 -2.39 -38.16
N ARG A 434 9.81 -2.92 -37.70
CA ARG A 434 11.12 -2.81 -38.34
C ARG A 434 11.68 -4.18 -38.69
N ALA A 435 10.81 -5.00 -39.30
CA ALA A 435 11.17 -6.32 -39.79
C ALA A 435 12.19 -6.23 -40.93
#